data_b09e54a2aaff906d9d54a8360c10401e
#
_entry.id   b09e54a2aaff906d9d54a8360c10401e
#
_cell.length_a   1.000
_cell.length_b   1.000
_cell.length_c   1.000
_cell.angle_alpha   90.00
_cell.angle_beta   90.00
_cell.angle_gamma   90.00
#
_symmetry.space_group_name_H-M   'P 1'
#
loop_
_entity.id
_entity.type
_entity.pdbx_description
1 polymer ?
#
loop_
_entity_poly.entity_id
_entity_poly.type
_entity_poly.pdbx_seq_one_letter_code
_entity_poly.pdbx_strand_id
1 'polypeptide(L)'
;QYVSAADLVGCRYRQVQRFVHPEVPRTRAALMRLERVAAARDAVHALLPARPARGDRQRFVRVDVPPVPHDTDPFPAEMATLEALASEANLITGAVFTGRSVGVDWRVDVDLLVRRPDGTYLPLIISNHRVARADDRVTTPVIATARLGLGGPVPGPFRLRHHVADGYRLALAARALADIGVDSGVGGAVGQDRSRAFLAPTGPLQPALQAALEQELPTFPRRVKECASCRFWPLCEKELVDADDISLYLAGDRARKWREEGITTVSALIEADLGEPSRLAAAWRDGVVLLRKVDEVSAPRADVEIDVDMEAYLDQGAYLWGAFDGESYHSFATWLPLGGEAEATNFARFWRWLMGRRAAAHAAGQSFAAYCWSNHGENHWLTMSARR
;
A
#
# COMPACT_ATOMS: atom_id res chain seq x y z
N GLN A 1 18.56 3.49 18.22
CA GLN A 1 17.91 3.44 16.88
C GLN A 1 16.40 3.33 17.08
N TYR A 2 15.62 4.16 16.36
CA TYR A 2 14.18 4.22 16.53
C TYR A 2 13.45 3.25 15.62
N VAL A 3 12.37 2.65 16.14
CA VAL A 3 11.39 1.87 15.39
C VAL A 3 10.33 2.81 14.82
N SER A 4 9.96 2.64 13.57
CA SER A 4 8.87 3.37 12.92
C SER A 4 7.64 2.49 12.73
N ALA A 5 6.49 3.08 12.45
CA ALA A 5 5.27 2.33 12.10
C ALA A 5 5.48 1.34 10.94
N ALA A 6 6.36 1.68 9.99
CA ALA A 6 6.68 0.80 8.87
C ALA A 6 7.45 -0.46 9.28
N ASP A 7 8.19 -0.41 10.38
CA ASP A 7 8.94 -1.57 10.91
C ASP A 7 8.00 -2.57 11.63
N LEU A 8 6.86 -2.10 12.08
CA LEU A 8 5.85 -2.91 12.76
C LEU A 8 4.93 -3.70 11.83
N VAL A 9 5.09 -3.55 10.50
CA VAL A 9 4.24 -4.20 9.51
C VAL A 9 5.06 -5.07 8.56
N GLY A 10 4.50 -6.24 8.21
CA GLY A 10 5.12 -7.18 7.28
C GLY A 10 6.30 -7.91 7.92
N CYS A 11 7.43 -7.97 7.21
CA CYS A 11 8.60 -8.71 7.68
C CYS A 11 9.31 -8.01 8.86
N ARG A 12 9.15 -8.52 10.08
CA ARG A 12 9.83 -7.99 11.28
C ARG A 12 11.35 -8.25 11.28
N TYR A 13 11.83 -9.30 10.61
CA TYR A 13 13.27 -9.54 10.44
C TYR A 13 13.97 -8.44 9.62
N ARG A 14 13.22 -7.71 8.80
CA ARG A 14 13.72 -6.51 8.11
C ARG A 14 14.21 -5.43 9.11
N GLN A 15 13.59 -5.33 10.27
CA GLN A 15 14.03 -4.42 11.33
C GLN A 15 15.41 -4.86 11.87
N VAL A 16 15.61 -6.15 12.11
CA VAL A 16 16.90 -6.72 12.52
C VAL A 16 17.96 -6.41 11.48
N GLN A 17 17.71 -6.74 10.22
CA GLN A 17 18.62 -6.49 9.11
C GLN A 17 18.99 -5.02 8.94
N ARG A 18 18.03 -4.09 9.18
CA ARG A 18 18.29 -2.66 9.12
C ARG A 18 19.28 -2.20 10.18
N PHE A 19 19.25 -2.83 11.35
CA PHE A 19 20.15 -2.51 12.45
C PHE A 19 21.53 -3.12 12.30
N VAL A 20 21.60 -4.32 11.73
CA VAL A 20 22.84 -5.07 11.52
C VAL A 20 23.56 -4.60 10.26
N HIS A 21 22.80 -4.27 9.20
CA HIS A 21 23.30 -3.92 7.87
C HIS A 21 22.78 -2.55 7.40
N PRO A 22 23.07 -1.46 8.13
CA PRO A 22 22.61 -0.11 7.75
C PRO A 22 23.16 0.36 6.40
N GLU A 23 24.33 -0.17 5.98
CA GLU A 23 25.05 0.15 4.75
C GLU A 23 24.33 -0.35 3.48
N VAL A 24 23.46 -1.34 3.57
CA VAL A 24 22.77 -1.89 2.38
C VAL A 24 21.86 -0.83 1.77
N PRO A 25 22.11 -0.44 0.49
CA PRO A 25 21.38 0.66 -0.13
C PRO A 25 19.90 0.32 -0.38
N ARG A 26 19.07 1.34 -0.45
CA ARG A 26 17.65 1.19 -0.81
C ARG A 26 17.51 0.73 -2.26
N THR A 27 16.55 -0.14 -2.54
CA THR A 27 16.23 -0.54 -3.92
C THR A 27 15.63 0.64 -4.71
N ARG A 28 15.75 0.61 -6.05
CA ARG A 28 15.12 1.58 -6.93
C ARG A 28 13.61 1.71 -6.66
N ALA A 29 12.92 0.58 -6.47
CA ALA A 29 11.50 0.56 -6.14
C ALA A 29 11.19 1.25 -4.79
N ALA A 30 12.07 1.14 -3.79
CA ALA A 30 11.94 1.85 -2.52
C ALA A 30 12.15 3.37 -2.68
N LEU A 31 13.14 3.78 -3.48
CA LEU A 31 13.38 5.20 -3.80
C LEU A 31 12.19 5.82 -4.54
N MET A 32 11.65 5.16 -5.57
CA MET A 32 10.45 5.61 -6.28
C MET A 32 9.21 5.71 -5.37
N ARG A 33 9.10 4.85 -4.34
CA ARG A 33 8.03 4.99 -3.34
C ARG A 33 8.21 6.23 -2.48
N LEU A 34 9.43 6.56 -2.08
CA LEU A 34 9.73 7.77 -1.32
C LEU A 34 9.43 9.04 -2.13
N GLU A 35 9.82 9.07 -3.41
CA GLU A 35 9.50 10.17 -4.33
C GLU A 35 7.98 10.38 -4.45
N ARG A 36 7.20 9.30 -4.59
CA ARG A 36 5.73 9.39 -4.60
C ARG A 36 5.14 9.89 -3.28
N VAL A 37 5.74 9.53 -2.15
CA VAL A 37 5.33 10.06 -0.84
C VAL A 37 5.65 11.55 -0.74
N ALA A 38 6.83 11.97 -1.18
CA ALA A 38 7.21 13.39 -1.21
C ALA A 38 6.26 14.19 -2.11
N ALA A 39 6.02 13.75 -3.35
CA ALA A 39 5.08 14.40 -4.27
C ALA A 39 3.65 14.49 -3.70
N ALA A 40 3.22 13.48 -2.94
CA ALA A 40 1.92 13.50 -2.28
C ALA A 40 1.85 14.57 -1.16
N ARG A 41 2.93 14.72 -0.39
CA ARG A 41 3.06 15.77 0.62
C ARG A 41 3.04 17.15 -0.01
N ASP A 42 3.82 17.36 -1.05
CA ASP A 42 3.87 18.63 -1.78
C ASP A 42 2.50 19.02 -2.34
N ALA A 43 1.78 18.06 -2.92
CA ALA A 43 0.43 18.28 -3.43
C ALA A 43 -0.57 18.68 -2.33
N VAL A 44 -0.47 18.08 -1.14
CA VAL A 44 -1.29 18.47 0.02
C VAL A 44 -0.86 19.83 0.55
N HIS A 45 0.44 20.07 0.71
CA HIS A 45 0.99 21.33 1.21
C HIS A 45 0.58 22.52 0.34
N ALA A 46 0.47 22.34 -0.98
CA ALA A 46 -0.03 23.35 -1.91
C ALA A 46 -1.51 23.72 -1.68
N LEU A 47 -2.29 22.83 -1.08
CA LEU A 47 -3.71 23.06 -0.75
C LEU A 47 -3.92 23.64 0.66
N LEU A 48 -2.91 23.55 1.54
CA LEU A 48 -3.04 24.01 2.92
C LEU A 48 -3.20 25.54 3.00
N PRO A 49 -3.99 26.04 3.96
CA PRO A 49 -4.12 27.46 4.16
C PRO A 49 -2.78 28.07 4.63
N ALA A 50 -2.42 29.22 4.04
CA ALA A 50 -1.26 29.99 4.44
C ALA A 50 -1.63 31.17 5.39
N ARG A 51 -2.89 31.54 5.40
CA ARG A 51 -3.46 32.68 6.19
C ARG A 51 -4.97 32.53 6.30
N PRO A 52 -5.62 33.25 7.25
CA PRO A 52 -7.08 33.22 7.38
C PRO A 52 -7.77 33.67 6.09
N ALA A 53 -9.02 33.22 5.91
CA ALA A 53 -9.85 33.71 4.82
C ALA A 53 -10.05 35.23 4.92
N ARG A 54 -10.22 35.88 3.77
CA ARG A 54 -10.39 37.34 3.68
C ARG A 54 -11.64 37.75 4.52
N GLY A 55 -11.43 38.60 5.53
CA GLY A 55 -12.49 39.04 6.44
C GLY A 55 -12.57 38.28 7.76
N ASP A 56 -11.81 37.19 7.94
CA ASP A 56 -11.67 36.50 9.21
C ASP A 56 -10.70 37.28 10.13
N ARG A 57 -11.15 37.61 11.34
CA ARG A 57 -10.32 38.28 12.36
C ARG A 57 -9.49 37.32 13.21
N GLN A 58 -9.67 36.01 13.01
CA GLN A 58 -8.93 35.00 13.76
C GLN A 58 -7.45 35.00 13.37
N ARG A 59 -6.57 35.05 14.37
CA ARG A 59 -5.15 34.87 14.18
C ARG A 59 -4.90 33.42 13.75
N PHE A 60 -4.42 33.19 12.53
CA PHE A 60 -4.00 31.90 12.03
C PHE A 60 -2.48 31.82 12.02
N VAL A 61 -1.93 30.81 12.70
CA VAL A 61 -0.50 30.51 12.75
C VAL A 61 -0.28 29.14 12.15
N ARG A 62 0.55 29.10 11.10
CA ARG A 62 1.08 27.86 10.50
C ARG A 62 2.56 27.80 10.77
N VAL A 63 3.05 26.65 11.21
CA VAL A 63 4.47 26.35 11.41
C VAL A 63 4.84 25.14 10.56
N ASP A 64 5.84 25.29 9.71
CA ASP A 64 6.38 24.22 8.91
C ASP A 64 7.68 23.75 9.55
N VAL A 65 7.67 22.56 10.19
CA VAL A 65 8.85 21.94 10.79
C VAL A 65 9.78 21.43 9.68
N PRO A 66 11.08 21.79 9.70
CA PRO A 66 12.02 21.33 8.71
C PRO A 66 12.12 19.80 8.69
N PRO A 67 12.10 19.16 7.51
CA PRO A 67 12.20 17.71 7.41
C PRO A 67 13.58 17.23 7.86
N VAL A 68 13.60 16.18 8.67
CA VAL A 68 14.83 15.51 9.13
C VAL A 68 14.81 14.06 8.64
N PRO A 69 15.87 13.58 7.95
CA PRO A 69 15.94 12.19 7.53
C PRO A 69 15.72 11.22 8.69
N HIS A 70 15.06 10.08 8.41
CA HIS A 70 14.66 9.13 9.47
C HIS A 70 15.84 8.49 10.20
N ASP A 71 16.99 8.40 9.55
CA ASP A 71 18.27 7.81 10.02
C ASP A 71 19.20 8.82 10.71
N THR A 72 18.75 10.06 10.86
CA THR A 72 19.48 11.12 11.58
C THR A 72 18.83 11.43 12.93
N ASP A 73 19.52 12.24 13.75
CA ASP A 73 18.99 12.66 15.04
C ASP A 73 17.66 13.43 14.89
N PRO A 74 16.55 12.94 15.47
CA PRO A 74 15.25 13.57 15.38
C PRO A 74 15.12 14.82 16.29
N PHE A 75 16.03 15.01 17.24
CA PHE A 75 15.92 16.03 18.30
C PHE A 75 15.65 17.45 17.80
N PRO A 76 16.31 17.97 16.75
CA PRO A 76 16.03 19.33 16.27
C PRO A 76 14.57 19.49 15.75
N ALA A 77 14.04 18.50 15.05
CA ALA A 77 12.67 18.53 14.55
C ALA A 77 11.64 18.32 15.67
N GLU A 78 11.96 17.49 16.64
CA GLU A 78 11.13 17.29 17.83
C GLU A 78 11.03 18.58 18.65
N MET A 79 12.14 19.26 18.89
CA MET A 79 12.16 20.57 19.57
C MET A 79 11.34 21.62 18.81
N ALA A 80 11.51 21.71 17.49
CA ALA A 80 10.70 22.61 16.66
C ALA A 80 9.20 22.27 16.71
N THR A 81 8.85 20.97 16.80
CA THR A 81 7.47 20.51 17.01
C THR A 81 6.93 20.98 18.35
N LEU A 82 7.66 20.80 19.43
CA LEU A 82 7.25 21.22 20.78
C LEU A 82 7.11 22.75 20.89
N GLU A 83 8.02 23.52 20.28
CA GLU A 83 7.91 24.97 20.19
C GLU A 83 6.66 25.41 19.42
N ALA A 84 6.35 24.76 18.31
CA ALA A 84 5.14 25.03 17.53
C ALA A 84 3.86 24.73 18.32
N LEU A 85 3.83 23.64 19.08
CA LEU A 85 2.72 23.29 20.00
C LEU A 85 2.59 24.32 21.12
N ALA A 86 3.71 24.72 21.75
CA ALA A 86 3.72 25.72 22.82
C ALA A 86 3.28 27.12 22.33
N SER A 87 3.55 27.46 21.06
CA SER A 87 3.07 28.69 20.43
C SER A 87 1.59 28.64 20.01
N GLU A 88 0.91 27.53 20.30
CA GLU A 88 -0.49 27.30 19.95
C GLU A 88 -0.78 27.41 18.43
N ALA A 89 0.15 26.96 17.59
CA ALA A 89 -0.01 27.01 16.15
C ALA A 89 -1.28 26.27 15.71
N ASN A 90 -2.07 26.88 14.82
CA ASN A 90 -3.31 26.30 14.29
C ASN A 90 -3.07 25.10 13.37
N LEU A 91 -1.92 25.13 12.67
CA LEU A 91 -1.51 24.08 11.74
C LEU A 91 0.02 23.93 11.84
N ILE A 92 0.47 22.70 12.09
CA ILE A 92 1.88 22.34 12.11
C ILE A 92 2.11 21.27 11.03
N THR A 93 3.10 21.45 10.17
CA THR A 93 3.46 20.45 9.17
C THR A 93 4.78 19.77 9.51
N GLY A 94 4.92 18.48 9.20
CA GLY A 94 6.18 17.77 9.38
C GLY A 94 6.59 17.52 10.84
N ALA A 95 5.63 17.46 11.76
CA ALA A 95 5.88 17.24 13.17
C ALA A 95 6.59 15.90 13.42
N VAL A 96 7.52 15.87 14.37
CA VAL A 96 8.27 14.69 14.76
C VAL A 96 8.14 14.47 16.25
N PHE A 97 7.90 13.23 16.64
CA PHE A 97 7.92 12.80 18.04
C PHE A 97 8.76 11.54 18.21
N THR A 98 9.40 11.45 19.35
CA THR A 98 10.03 10.23 19.84
C THR A 98 9.38 9.78 21.13
N GLY A 99 9.55 8.51 21.46
CA GLY A 99 9.07 7.98 22.71
C GLY A 99 9.58 6.57 22.96
N ARG A 100 9.21 6.02 24.11
CA ARG A 100 9.58 4.67 24.50
C ARG A 100 8.37 3.91 25.04
N SER A 101 8.18 2.70 24.54
CA SER A 101 7.11 1.81 24.99
C SER A 101 7.62 0.38 25.03
N VAL A 102 7.35 -0.35 26.12
CA VAL A 102 7.79 -1.74 26.34
C VAL A 102 9.28 -1.98 26.02
N GLY A 103 10.13 -1.03 26.37
CA GLY A 103 11.57 -1.11 26.13
C GLY A 103 12.01 -0.76 24.68
N VAL A 104 11.06 -0.46 23.79
CA VAL A 104 11.32 -0.11 22.39
C VAL A 104 11.29 1.42 22.21
N ASP A 105 12.40 1.99 21.72
CA ASP A 105 12.44 3.40 21.34
C ASP A 105 11.80 3.54 19.95
N TRP A 106 10.81 4.42 19.82
CA TRP A 106 10.10 4.66 18.57
C TRP A 106 10.14 6.13 18.15
N ARG A 107 9.99 6.34 16.83
CA ARG A 107 9.84 7.65 16.21
C ARG A 107 8.64 7.67 15.30
N VAL A 108 7.88 8.75 15.34
CA VAL A 108 6.79 9.01 14.40
C VAL A 108 6.93 10.39 13.76
N ASP A 109 6.89 10.42 12.44
CA ASP A 109 6.80 11.63 11.65
C ASP A 109 5.33 11.83 11.27
N VAL A 110 4.74 12.95 11.72
CA VAL A 110 3.33 13.30 11.50
C VAL A 110 3.26 14.36 10.43
N ASP A 111 2.51 14.10 9.36
CA ASP A 111 2.48 15.03 8.23
C ASP A 111 1.84 16.37 8.63
N LEU A 112 0.74 16.34 9.41
CA LEU A 112 0.03 17.54 9.85
C LEU A 112 -0.48 17.36 11.28
N LEU A 113 -0.41 18.41 12.08
CA LEU A 113 -1.13 18.57 13.34
C LEU A 113 -2.07 19.77 13.21
N VAL A 114 -3.33 19.56 13.54
CA VAL A 114 -4.37 20.61 13.46
C VAL A 114 -4.89 20.90 14.85
N ARG A 115 -4.74 22.15 15.31
CA ARG A 115 -5.25 22.60 16.60
C ARG A 115 -6.77 22.67 16.58
N ARG A 116 -7.39 22.16 17.63
CA ARG A 116 -8.83 22.21 17.86
C ARG A 116 -9.19 23.39 18.79
N PRO A 117 -10.48 23.79 18.83
CA PRO A 117 -10.92 24.88 19.70
C PRO A 117 -10.67 24.63 21.19
N ASP A 118 -10.63 23.35 21.62
CA ASP A 118 -10.36 22.94 23.00
C ASP A 118 -8.87 22.94 23.37
N GLY A 119 -7.99 23.35 22.43
CA GLY A 119 -6.55 23.39 22.62
C GLY A 119 -5.83 22.08 22.31
N THR A 120 -6.56 20.98 22.05
CA THR A 120 -5.97 19.69 21.65
C THR A 120 -5.57 19.69 20.19
N TYR A 121 -4.76 18.69 19.79
CA TYR A 121 -4.28 18.54 18.43
C TYR A 121 -4.77 17.25 17.78
N LEU A 122 -5.15 17.36 16.52
CA LEU A 122 -5.60 16.31 15.64
C LEU A 122 -4.44 15.88 14.74
N PRO A 123 -3.85 14.68 14.91
CA PRO A 123 -2.82 14.19 14.00
C PRO A 123 -3.42 13.73 12.69
N LEU A 124 -2.82 14.16 11.57
CA LEU A 124 -3.19 13.71 10.24
C LEU A 124 -1.97 13.19 9.50
N ILE A 125 -2.17 12.11 8.75
CA ILE A 125 -1.17 11.55 7.84
C ILE A 125 -1.59 11.75 6.38
N ILE A 126 -0.61 11.83 5.49
CA ILE A 126 -0.81 11.86 4.05
C ILE A 126 -0.51 10.46 3.52
N SER A 127 -1.53 9.82 2.95
CA SER A 127 -1.47 8.45 2.44
C SER A 127 -1.60 8.42 0.92
N ASN A 128 -0.82 7.55 0.27
CA ASN A 128 -0.96 7.26 -1.15
C ASN A 128 -2.04 6.20 -1.44
N HIS A 129 -2.74 5.74 -0.39
CA HIS A 129 -3.87 4.85 -0.52
C HIS A 129 -5.19 5.61 -0.65
N ARG A 130 -6.21 4.94 -1.17
CA ARG A 130 -7.58 5.38 -1.05
C ARG A 130 -8.05 5.12 0.38
N VAL A 131 -8.05 6.13 1.24
CA VAL A 131 -8.37 6.01 2.68
C VAL A 131 -9.87 5.96 2.97
N ALA A 132 -10.71 6.29 1.99
CA ALA A 132 -12.16 6.22 2.11
C ALA A 132 -12.81 5.89 0.76
N ARG A 133 -14.05 5.41 0.79
CA ARG A 133 -14.93 5.26 -0.37
C ARG A 133 -16.30 5.85 -0.07
N ALA A 134 -17.02 6.33 -1.07
CA ALA A 134 -18.39 6.75 -0.91
C ALA A 134 -19.28 5.60 -0.41
N ASP A 135 -20.11 5.86 0.60
CA ASP A 135 -21.09 4.92 1.15
C ASP A 135 -22.14 5.70 1.92
N ASP A 136 -23.32 5.86 1.34
CA ASP A 136 -24.41 6.65 1.90
C ASP A 136 -25.00 6.07 3.21
N ARG A 137 -24.63 4.84 3.56
CA ARG A 137 -25.06 4.17 4.80
C ARG A 137 -24.17 4.48 6.00
N VAL A 138 -23.05 5.19 5.78
CA VAL A 138 -22.05 5.48 6.81
C VAL A 138 -21.70 6.96 6.78
N THR A 139 -21.66 7.56 7.96
CA THR A 139 -21.22 8.96 8.12
C THR A 139 -19.84 8.99 8.74
N THR A 140 -18.94 9.71 8.09
CA THR A 140 -17.57 9.93 8.56
C THR A 140 -17.32 11.44 8.65
N PRO A 141 -16.71 11.94 9.75
CA PRO A 141 -16.30 13.34 9.83
C PRO A 141 -15.17 13.62 8.83
N VAL A 142 -15.29 14.70 8.06
CA VAL A 142 -14.31 15.12 7.05
C VAL A 142 -13.99 16.60 7.19
N ILE A 143 -12.75 16.97 6.87
CA ILE A 143 -12.33 18.38 6.77
C ILE A 143 -11.71 18.57 5.38
N ALA A 144 -12.13 19.60 4.65
CA ALA A 144 -11.47 19.97 3.40
C ALA A 144 -10.00 20.37 3.68
N THR A 145 -9.05 19.90 2.90
CA THR A 145 -7.61 20.18 3.09
C THR A 145 -7.33 21.68 3.14
N ALA A 146 -8.00 22.47 2.30
CA ALA A 146 -7.87 23.93 2.29
C ALA A 146 -8.47 24.65 3.52
N ARG A 147 -9.08 23.90 4.44
CA ARG A 147 -9.68 24.45 5.68
C ARG A 147 -9.08 23.89 6.95
N LEU A 148 -8.01 23.11 6.85
CA LEU A 148 -7.30 22.56 8.01
C LEU A 148 -6.74 23.72 8.88
N GLY A 149 -7.08 23.70 10.17
CA GLY A 149 -6.76 24.78 11.10
C GLY A 149 -7.66 26.03 11.01
N LEU A 150 -8.59 26.10 10.05
CA LEU A 150 -9.54 27.20 9.86
C LEU A 150 -11.00 26.83 10.11
N GLY A 151 -11.31 25.53 10.25
CA GLY A 151 -12.68 25.07 10.43
C GLY A 151 -12.76 23.67 11.01
N GLY A 152 -13.96 23.34 11.54
CA GLY A 152 -14.23 22.03 12.08
C GLY A 152 -14.63 20.99 11.03
N PRO A 153 -14.73 19.71 11.44
CA PRO A 153 -15.20 18.63 10.58
C PRO A 153 -16.68 18.77 10.25
N VAL A 154 -17.03 18.33 9.05
CA VAL A 154 -18.43 18.18 8.61
C VAL A 154 -18.74 16.71 8.33
N PRO A 155 -19.98 16.23 8.53
CA PRO A 155 -20.34 14.86 8.20
C PRO A 155 -20.30 14.62 6.69
N GLY A 156 -19.79 13.47 6.25
CA GLY A 156 -19.77 13.06 4.85
C GLY A 156 -20.12 11.58 4.66
N PRO A 157 -20.73 11.20 3.52
CA PRO A 157 -21.16 9.83 3.22
C PRO A 157 -19.98 8.96 2.78
N PHE A 158 -19.12 8.63 3.71
CA PHE A 158 -17.89 7.87 3.42
C PHE A 158 -17.66 6.75 4.42
N ARG A 159 -17.19 5.59 3.90
CA ARG A 159 -16.65 4.48 4.69
C ARG A 159 -15.13 4.49 4.61
N LEU A 160 -14.48 4.47 5.77
CA LEU A 160 -13.02 4.42 5.86
C LEU A 160 -12.49 3.08 5.38
N ARG A 161 -11.27 3.11 4.85
CA ARG A 161 -10.43 1.96 4.56
C ARG A 161 -9.21 2.00 5.48
N HIS A 162 -8.93 0.88 6.14
CA HIS A 162 -7.83 0.78 7.07
C HIS A 162 -6.59 0.22 6.38
N HIS A 163 -5.48 0.91 6.57
CA HIS A 163 -4.15 0.43 6.22
C HIS A 163 -3.35 0.32 7.51
N VAL A 164 -2.82 -0.86 7.81
CA VAL A 164 -2.19 -1.17 9.10
C VAL A 164 -1.05 -0.21 9.43
N ALA A 165 -0.15 0.07 8.47
CA ALA A 165 0.97 1.00 8.68
C ALA A 165 0.50 2.43 8.97
N ASP A 166 -0.56 2.90 8.29
CA ASP A 166 -1.17 4.20 8.53
C ASP A 166 -1.82 4.25 9.91
N GLY A 167 -2.49 3.16 10.31
CA GLY A 167 -3.07 3.01 11.64
C GLY A 167 -2.03 3.06 12.75
N TYR A 168 -0.91 2.35 12.63
CA TYR A 168 0.17 2.42 13.61
C TYR A 168 0.84 3.79 13.67
N ARG A 169 0.97 4.48 12.54
CA ARG A 169 1.50 5.83 12.49
C ARG A 169 0.60 6.80 13.24
N LEU A 170 -0.72 6.73 13.03
CA LEU A 170 -1.71 7.54 13.78
C LEU A 170 -1.73 7.19 15.26
N ALA A 171 -1.64 5.90 15.61
CA ALA A 171 -1.63 5.46 17.00
C ALA A 171 -0.38 5.97 17.75
N LEU A 172 0.82 5.94 17.13
CA LEU A 172 2.04 6.51 17.70
C LEU A 172 1.92 8.03 17.87
N ALA A 173 1.37 8.73 16.87
CA ALA A 173 1.15 10.17 16.93
C ALA A 173 0.18 10.56 18.07
N ALA A 174 -0.95 9.84 18.20
CA ALA A 174 -1.90 10.06 19.28
C ALA A 174 -1.27 9.77 20.66
N ARG A 175 -0.45 8.71 20.78
CA ARG A 175 0.29 8.38 22.01
C ARG A 175 1.25 9.53 22.40
N ALA A 176 2.04 10.01 21.45
CA ALA A 176 2.94 11.15 21.69
C ALA A 176 2.19 12.40 22.17
N LEU A 177 1.05 12.71 21.55
CA LEU A 177 0.23 13.86 21.94
C LEU A 177 -0.44 13.65 23.31
N ALA A 178 -0.83 12.40 23.64
CA ALA A 178 -1.37 12.06 24.96
C ALA A 178 -0.32 12.19 26.07
N ASP A 179 0.93 11.78 25.81
CA ASP A 179 2.04 11.88 26.76
C ASP A 179 2.34 13.33 27.17
N ILE A 180 2.04 14.31 26.30
CA ILE A 180 2.16 15.75 26.57
C ILE A 180 0.82 16.44 26.86
N GLY A 181 -0.27 15.67 26.99
CA GLY A 181 -1.58 16.17 27.45
C GLY A 181 -2.38 16.96 26.39
N VAL A 182 -2.07 16.83 25.10
CA VAL A 182 -2.74 17.59 24.02
C VAL A 182 -3.38 16.71 22.95
N ASP A 183 -3.58 15.41 23.22
CA ASP A 183 -4.28 14.52 22.28
C ASP A 183 -5.78 14.83 22.19
N SER A 184 -6.30 14.84 20.99
CA SER A 184 -7.74 15.05 20.74
C SER A 184 -8.56 13.77 20.81
N GLY A 185 -7.95 12.59 20.94
CA GLY A 185 -8.61 11.28 20.82
C GLY A 185 -9.07 10.93 19.39
N VAL A 186 -8.82 11.82 18.43
CA VAL A 186 -9.20 11.66 17.02
C VAL A 186 -7.99 11.93 16.15
N GLY A 187 -7.83 11.15 15.09
CA GLY A 187 -6.81 11.34 14.07
C GLY A 187 -7.39 11.10 12.69
N GLY A 188 -6.58 11.22 11.64
CA GLY A 188 -7.10 10.98 10.31
C GLY A 188 -6.06 10.89 9.21
N ALA A 189 -6.56 10.76 7.98
CA ALA A 189 -5.71 10.68 6.81
C ALA A 189 -6.26 11.49 5.63
N VAL A 190 -5.34 12.12 4.90
CA VAL A 190 -5.59 12.67 3.56
C VAL A 190 -5.18 11.61 2.56
N GLY A 191 -6.13 11.12 1.75
CA GLY A 191 -5.91 10.04 0.78
C GLY A 191 -5.45 10.53 -0.59
N GLN A 192 -5.62 9.68 -1.60
CA GLN A 192 -5.21 9.95 -2.98
C GLN A 192 -5.88 11.19 -3.60
N ASP A 193 -7.10 11.53 -3.21
CA ASP A 193 -7.83 12.70 -3.72
C ASP A 193 -7.26 14.04 -3.24
N ARG A 194 -6.38 14.04 -2.24
CA ARG A 194 -5.73 15.20 -1.63
C ARG A 194 -6.67 16.29 -1.11
N SER A 195 -7.95 16.25 -1.44
CA SER A 195 -8.89 17.36 -1.23
C SER A 195 -9.47 17.43 0.19
N ARG A 196 -9.40 16.32 0.93
CA ARG A 196 -10.01 16.22 2.27
C ARG A 196 -9.30 15.22 3.18
N ALA A 197 -9.34 15.52 4.49
CA ALA A 197 -8.95 14.61 5.56
C ALA A 197 -10.20 13.86 6.07
N PHE A 198 -10.07 12.57 6.26
CA PHE A 198 -11.09 11.68 6.83
C PHE A 198 -10.69 11.33 8.25
N LEU A 199 -11.59 11.48 9.22
CA LEU A 199 -11.29 11.38 10.63
C LEU A 199 -11.89 10.14 11.29
N ALA A 200 -11.18 9.61 12.28
CA ALA A 200 -11.64 8.50 13.11
C ALA A 200 -11.05 8.60 14.54
N PRO A 201 -11.68 7.96 15.53
CA PRO A 201 -11.08 7.79 16.85
C PRO A 201 -9.75 7.04 16.77
N THR A 202 -8.74 7.48 17.53
CA THR A 202 -7.41 6.85 17.59
C THR A 202 -7.31 5.78 18.67
N GLY A 203 -8.16 5.84 19.70
CA GLY A 203 -8.19 4.87 20.79
C GLY A 203 -8.26 3.40 20.33
N PRO A 204 -9.15 3.02 19.39
CA PRO A 204 -9.24 1.66 18.86
C PRO A 204 -7.97 1.13 18.16
N LEU A 205 -7.04 2.01 17.80
CA LEU A 205 -5.77 1.62 17.17
C LEU A 205 -4.70 1.22 18.19
N GLN A 206 -4.84 1.63 19.46
CA GLN A 206 -3.81 1.44 20.50
C GLN A 206 -3.55 -0.02 20.86
N PRO A 207 -4.57 -0.91 21.02
CA PRO A 207 -4.29 -2.30 21.34
C PRO A 207 -3.47 -3.04 20.28
N ALA A 208 -3.75 -2.79 19.00
CA ALA A 208 -2.99 -3.38 17.89
C ALA A 208 -1.55 -2.85 17.82
N LEU A 209 -1.35 -1.55 18.04
CA LEU A 209 -0.01 -0.96 18.16
C LEU A 209 0.76 -1.58 19.34
N GLN A 210 0.13 -1.71 20.50
CA GLN A 210 0.74 -2.27 21.70
C GLN A 210 1.22 -3.70 21.45
N ALA A 211 0.35 -4.56 20.90
CA ALA A 211 0.70 -5.93 20.55
C ALA A 211 1.86 -6.00 19.53
N ALA A 212 1.89 -5.07 18.56
CA ALA A 212 2.98 -5.01 17.58
C ALA A 212 4.33 -4.56 18.18
N LEU A 213 4.31 -3.67 19.19
CA LEU A 213 5.52 -3.25 19.92
C LEU A 213 6.04 -4.33 20.86
N GLU A 214 5.14 -5.11 21.47
CA GLU A 214 5.47 -6.23 22.38
C GLU A 214 5.97 -7.48 21.65
N GLN A 215 5.68 -7.59 20.35
CA GLN A 215 6.08 -8.75 19.58
C GLN A 215 7.60 -8.88 19.51
N GLU A 216 8.12 -10.03 19.94
CA GLU A 216 9.53 -10.36 19.84
C GLU A 216 10.04 -10.32 18.39
N LEU A 217 11.27 -9.85 18.22
CA LEU A 217 11.90 -9.83 16.92
C LEU A 217 12.31 -11.24 16.52
N PRO A 218 12.04 -11.66 15.27
CA PRO A 218 12.52 -12.94 14.77
C PRO A 218 14.05 -13.00 14.80
N THR A 219 14.60 -14.16 15.16
CA THR A 219 16.02 -14.46 15.15
C THR A 219 16.49 -15.01 13.81
N PHE A 220 15.55 -15.39 12.92
CA PHE A 220 15.83 -16.00 11.63
C PHE A 220 14.85 -15.47 10.56
N PRO A 221 15.30 -15.31 9.29
CA PRO A 221 14.43 -14.84 8.23
C PRO A 221 13.34 -15.85 7.88
N ARG A 222 12.26 -15.32 7.29
CA ARG A 222 11.24 -16.10 6.57
C ARG A 222 10.92 -15.38 5.27
N ARG A 223 10.84 -16.12 4.18
CA ARG A 223 10.41 -15.54 2.92
C ARG A 223 8.94 -15.13 3.02
N VAL A 224 8.67 -13.88 2.71
CA VAL A 224 7.32 -13.30 2.64
C VAL A 224 7.14 -12.56 1.31
N LYS A 225 5.92 -12.10 1.01
CA LYS A 225 5.63 -11.41 -0.25
C LYS A 225 6.54 -10.19 -0.48
N GLU A 226 6.84 -9.45 0.56
CA GLU A 226 7.65 -8.23 0.54
C GLU A 226 9.11 -8.47 0.16
N CYS A 227 9.60 -9.70 0.28
CA CYS A 227 10.99 -10.06 -0.07
C CYS A 227 11.31 -9.76 -1.54
N ALA A 228 10.34 -9.84 -2.44
CA ALA A 228 10.52 -9.54 -3.87
C ALA A 228 11.08 -8.12 -4.15
N SER A 229 10.88 -7.17 -3.22
CA SER A 229 11.38 -5.80 -3.35
C SER A 229 12.22 -5.35 -2.15
N CYS A 230 12.58 -6.26 -1.26
CA CYS A 230 13.35 -5.97 -0.06
C CYS A 230 14.84 -5.85 -0.37
N ARG A 231 15.49 -4.78 0.12
CA ARG A 231 16.94 -4.58 -0.08
C ARG A 231 17.80 -5.65 0.59
N PHE A 232 17.29 -6.28 1.63
CA PHE A 232 18.01 -7.32 2.38
C PHE A 232 17.76 -8.73 1.85
N TRP A 233 16.98 -8.90 0.78
CA TRP A 233 16.66 -10.21 0.24
C TRP A 233 17.92 -11.06 -0.06
N PRO A 234 19.00 -10.53 -0.69
CA PRO A 234 20.18 -11.34 -0.97
C PRO A 234 20.84 -11.94 0.28
N LEU A 235 20.79 -11.23 1.41
CA LEU A 235 21.32 -11.72 2.68
C LEU A 235 20.41 -12.79 3.27
N CYS A 236 19.12 -12.50 3.37
CA CYS A 236 18.12 -13.43 3.88
C CYS A 236 17.99 -14.69 3.01
N GLU A 237 18.07 -14.55 1.68
CA GLU A 237 18.00 -15.68 0.74
C GLU A 237 19.14 -16.68 0.99
N LYS A 238 20.37 -16.17 1.20
CA LYS A 238 21.50 -17.03 1.53
C LYS A 238 21.25 -17.83 2.80
N GLU A 239 20.82 -17.18 3.88
CA GLU A 239 20.51 -17.84 5.15
C GLU A 239 19.40 -18.91 4.98
N LEU A 240 18.36 -18.59 4.22
CA LEU A 240 17.25 -19.51 3.94
C LEU A 240 17.67 -20.71 3.09
N VAL A 241 18.55 -20.49 2.10
CA VAL A 241 19.11 -21.56 1.25
C VAL A 241 20.01 -22.47 2.07
N ASP A 242 20.91 -21.90 2.87
CA ASP A 242 21.83 -22.67 3.74
C ASP A 242 21.05 -23.54 4.74
N ALA A 243 19.88 -23.09 5.20
CA ALA A 243 18.99 -23.81 6.09
C ALA A 243 17.94 -24.69 5.39
N ASP A 244 17.90 -24.70 4.07
CA ASP A 244 16.84 -25.35 3.27
C ASP A 244 15.43 -24.98 3.73
N ASP A 245 15.21 -23.75 4.17
CA ASP A 245 13.98 -23.33 4.82
C ASP A 245 12.74 -23.47 3.92
N ILE A 246 11.67 -24.05 4.46
CA ILE A 246 10.43 -24.32 3.72
C ILE A 246 9.80 -23.06 3.10
N SER A 247 10.07 -21.86 3.66
CA SER A 247 9.55 -20.62 3.13
C SER A 247 10.17 -20.19 1.80
N LEU A 248 11.28 -20.81 1.38
CA LEU A 248 11.80 -20.64 0.02
C LEU A 248 10.76 -21.07 -1.01
N TYR A 249 10.09 -22.16 -0.76
CA TYR A 249 9.00 -22.70 -1.60
C TYR A 249 7.64 -22.12 -1.20
N LEU A 250 7.26 -22.18 0.07
CA LEU A 250 5.96 -21.76 0.60
C LEU A 250 6.09 -20.45 1.39
N ALA A 251 6.20 -19.34 0.69
CA ALA A 251 6.36 -18.03 1.31
C ALA A 251 5.17 -17.62 2.19
N GLY A 252 5.46 -16.93 3.30
CA GLY A 252 4.45 -16.40 4.23
C GLY A 252 3.68 -17.50 4.95
N ASP A 253 2.38 -17.28 5.14
CA ASP A 253 1.50 -18.18 5.88
C ASP A 253 1.29 -19.55 5.21
N ARG A 254 1.66 -19.71 3.94
CA ARG A 254 1.55 -21.00 3.25
C ARG A 254 2.39 -22.10 3.90
N ALA A 255 3.48 -21.74 4.60
CA ALA A 255 4.32 -22.67 5.34
C ALA A 255 3.79 -22.98 6.76
N ARG A 256 2.79 -22.23 7.28
CA ARG A 256 2.36 -22.32 8.68
C ARG A 256 1.95 -23.73 9.06
N LYS A 257 1.03 -24.33 8.31
CA LYS A 257 0.54 -25.69 8.55
C LYS A 257 1.68 -26.70 8.71
N TRP A 258 2.62 -26.65 7.78
CA TRP A 258 3.73 -27.59 7.76
C TRP A 258 4.69 -27.41 8.93
N ARG A 259 4.93 -26.16 9.32
CA ARG A 259 5.75 -25.86 10.52
C ARG A 259 5.09 -26.34 11.80
N GLU A 260 3.77 -26.22 11.92
CA GLU A 260 2.98 -26.75 13.04
C GLU A 260 3.06 -28.27 13.10
N GLU A 261 3.22 -28.95 11.97
CA GLU A 261 3.44 -30.40 11.83
C GLU A 261 4.94 -30.80 11.96
N GLY A 262 5.84 -29.85 12.25
CA GLY A 262 7.29 -30.09 12.40
C GLY A 262 8.09 -30.11 11.09
N ILE A 263 7.46 -29.87 9.94
CA ILE A 263 8.10 -29.82 8.63
C ILE A 263 8.60 -28.40 8.39
N THR A 264 9.89 -28.16 8.56
CA THR A 264 10.50 -26.82 8.51
C THR A 264 11.41 -26.60 7.29
N THR A 265 11.78 -27.67 6.58
CA THR A 265 12.64 -27.61 5.39
C THR A 265 11.91 -28.09 4.14
N VAL A 266 12.42 -27.69 2.97
CA VAL A 266 11.89 -28.18 1.69
C VAL A 266 12.20 -29.67 1.53
N SER A 267 13.39 -30.14 1.95
CA SER A 267 13.74 -31.56 1.96
C SER A 267 12.77 -32.38 2.80
N ALA A 268 12.49 -31.94 4.03
CA ALA A 268 11.56 -32.64 4.91
C ALA A 268 10.14 -32.73 4.30
N LEU A 269 9.68 -31.68 3.58
CA LEU A 269 8.40 -31.73 2.88
C LEU A 269 8.39 -32.74 1.73
N ILE A 270 9.51 -32.88 1.02
CA ILE A 270 9.65 -33.86 -0.06
C ILE A 270 9.67 -35.28 0.52
N GLU A 271 10.48 -35.52 1.55
CA GLU A 271 10.66 -36.82 2.20
C GLU A 271 9.41 -37.33 2.92
N ALA A 272 8.54 -36.40 3.35
CA ALA A 272 7.28 -36.75 4.03
C ALA A 272 6.27 -37.47 3.11
N ASP A 273 6.47 -37.47 1.80
CA ASP A 273 5.62 -38.12 0.77
C ASP A 273 4.11 -37.93 0.96
N LEU A 274 3.71 -36.67 1.16
CA LEU A 274 2.33 -36.26 1.40
C LEU A 274 1.50 -36.09 0.10
N GLY A 275 1.90 -36.77 -0.96
CA GLY A 275 1.25 -36.73 -2.26
C GLY A 275 1.53 -35.44 -3.05
N GLU A 276 0.49 -34.69 -3.45
CA GLU A 276 0.65 -33.49 -4.29
C GLU A 276 1.60 -32.44 -3.66
N PRO A 277 1.51 -32.07 -2.36
CA PRO A 277 2.44 -31.12 -1.75
C PRO A 277 3.91 -31.50 -1.89
N SER A 278 4.27 -32.75 -1.64
CA SER A 278 5.65 -33.24 -1.76
C SER A 278 6.13 -33.27 -3.21
N ARG A 279 5.28 -33.70 -4.15
CA ARG A 279 5.60 -33.68 -5.59
C ARG A 279 5.81 -32.27 -6.12
N LEU A 280 5.00 -31.32 -5.68
CA LEU A 280 5.15 -29.90 -6.06
C LEU A 280 6.43 -29.29 -5.48
N ALA A 281 6.80 -29.65 -4.23
CA ALA A 281 8.05 -29.22 -3.61
C ALA A 281 9.27 -29.79 -4.35
N ALA A 282 9.25 -31.07 -4.74
CA ALA A 282 10.29 -31.69 -5.52
C ALA A 282 10.44 -31.02 -6.90
N ALA A 283 9.34 -30.85 -7.61
CA ALA A 283 9.32 -30.17 -8.91
C ALA A 283 9.86 -28.72 -8.82
N TRP A 284 9.48 -27.98 -7.76
CA TRP A 284 10.03 -26.65 -7.53
C TRP A 284 11.56 -26.68 -7.33
N ARG A 285 12.05 -27.63 -6.56
CA ARG A 285 13.50 -27.81 -6.32
C ARG A 285 14.26 -28.14 -7.61
N ASP A 286 13.67 -28.97 -8.46
CA ASP A 286 14.23 -29.37 -9.75
C ASP A 286 14.08 -28.31 -10.83
N GLY A 287 13.50 -27.14 -10.51
CA GLY A 287 13.27 -26.05 -11.46
C GLY A 287 12.18 -26.34 -12.48
N VAL A 288 11.32 -27.32 -12.24
CA VAL A 288 10.18 -27.64 -13.11
C VAL A 288 9.13 -26.55 -13.00
N VAL A 289 8.95 -25.80 -14.08
CA VAL A 289 8.08 -24.61 -14.10
C VAL A 289 6.61 -24.97 -14.19
N LEU A 290 6.30 -26.12 -14.82
CA LEU A 290 4.93 -26.55 -15.09
C LEU A 290 4.78 -28.05 -14.88
N LEU A 291 3.86 -28.43 -13.99
CA LEU A 291 3.42 -29.82 -13.83
C LEU A 291 2.02 -30.01 -14.43
N ARG A 292 1.91 -30.98 -15.32
CA ARG A 292 0.62 -31.38 -15.88
C ARG A 292 -0.18 -32.11 -14.79
N LYS A 293 -1.41 -31.66 -14.53
CA LYS A 293 -2.33 -32.28 -13.57
C LYS A 293 -3.20 -33.38 -14.16
N VAL A 294 -3.37 -33.36 -15.47
CA VAL A 294 -4.16 -34.31 -16.25
C VAL A 294 -3.39 -34.73 -17.51
N ASP A 295 -3.58 -35.94 -17.99
CA ASP A 295 -2.85 -36.43 -19.17
C ASP A 295 -3.28 -35.68 -20.43
N GLU A 296 -4.56 -35.34 -20.54
CA GLU A 296 -5.10 -34.54 -21.63
C GLU A 296 -5.74 -33.25 -21.10
N VAL A 297 -5.37 -32.13 -21.69
CA VAL A 297 -5.98 -30.84 -21.40
C VAL A 297 -7.06 -30.56 -22.41
N SER A 298 -8.32 -30.56 -21.97
CA SER A 298 -9.45 -30.16 -22.80
C SER A 298 -9.71 -28.66 -22.59
N ALA A 299 -9.53 -27.90 -23.63
CA ALA A 299 -9.95 -26.50 -23.70
C ALA A 299 -10.89 -26.30 -24.89
N PRO A 300 -11.94 -25.49 -24.77
CA PRO A 300 -12.75 -25.15 -25.94
C PRO A 300 -11.84 -24.60 -27.05
N ARG A 301 -12.03 -25.06 -28.27
CA ARG A 301 -11.27 -24.61 -29.44
C ARG A 301 -12.18 -23.92 -30.43
N ALA A 302 -11.61 -22.99 -31.19
CA ALA A 302 -12.33 -22.32 -32.29
C ALA A 302 -11.39 -22.20 -33.50
N ASP A 303 -11.99 -21.96 -34.67
CA ASP A 303 -11.22 -21.78 -35.92
C ASP A 303 -10.40 -20.49 -35.87
N VAL A 304 -10.91 -19.46 -35.20
CA VAL A 304 -10.20 -18.19 -34.93
C VAL A 304 -10.14 -17.99 -33.43
N GLU A 305 -8.95 -17.99 -32.89
CA GLU A 305 -8.65 -17.83 -31.47
C GLU A 305 -7.85 -16.54 -31.24
N ILE A 306 -8.26 -15.77 -30.24
CA ILE A 306 -7.59 -14.55 -29.83
C ILE A 306 -7.27 -14.63 -28.34
N ASP A 307 -6.00 -14.55 -27.97
CA ASP A 307 -5.60 -14.39 -26.57
C ASP A 307 -5.63 -12.93 -26.19
N VAL A 308 -6.35 -12.59 -25.13
CA VAL A 308 -6.54 -11.22 -24.65
C VAL A 308 -5.92 -11.07 -23.26
N ASP A 309 -5.13 -10.04 -23.11
CA ASP A 309 -4.54 -9.62 -21.83
C ASP A 309 -4.74 -8.12 -21.61
N MET A 310 -4.60 -7.65 -20.36
CA MET A 310 -4.76 -6.24 -20.07
C MET A 310 -3.90 -5.82 -18.87
N GLU A 311 -3.50 -4.55 -18.88
CA GLU A 311 -2.77 -3.94 -17.80
C GLU A 311 -3.48 -2.68 -17.29
N ALA A 312 -3.62 -2.60 -15.98
CA ALA A 312 -4.25 -1.47 -15.30
C ALA A 312 -3.30 -0.83 -14.27
N TYR A 313 -3.45 0.45 -14.09
CA TYR A 313 -2.72 1.15 -13.03
C TYR A 313 -3.62 1.38 -11.83
N LEU A 314 -3.38 0.61 -10.76
CA LEU A 314 -4.15 0.65 -9.52
C LEU A 314 -5.66 0.44 -9.80
N ASP A 315 -6.49 1.35 -9.32
CA ASP A 315 -7.93 1.43 -9.58
C ASP A 315 -8.30 2.63 -10.49
N GLN A 316 -7.29 3.23 -11.15
CA GLN A 316 -7.49 4.41 -11.99
C GLN A 316 -8.02 4.07 -13.37
N GLY A 317 -7.52 3.02 -14.00
CA GLY A 317 -7.93 2.61 -15.33
C GLY A 317 -7.03 1.58 -15.99
N ALA A 318 -7.52 1.02 -17.10
CA ALA A 318 -6.76 0.12 -17.96
C ALA A 318 -5.98 0.94 -19.01
N TYR A 319 -4.65 0.84 -18.97
CA TYR A 319 -3.80 1.59 -19.92
C TYR A 319 -3.37 0.77 -21.12
N LEU A 320 -3.45 -0.54 -21.07
CA LEU A 320 -3.10 -1.46 -22.14
C LEU A 320 -4.16 -2.54 -22.30
N TRP A 321 -4.62 -2.75 -23.51
CA TRP A 321 -5.29 -3.94 -23.97
C TRP A 321 -4.42 -4.60 -25.03
N GLY A 322 -4.02 -5.83 -24.81
CA GLY A 322 -3.22 -6.66 -25.68
C GLY A 322 -4.05 -7.78 -26.30
N ALA A 323 -3.82 -8.10 -27.55
CA ALA A 323 -4.44 -9.23 -28.21
C ALA A 323 -3.41 -9.96 -29.10
N PHE A 324 -3.34 -11.28 -29.00
CA PHE A 324 -2.52 -12.12 -29.86
C PHE A 324 -3.44 -13.01 -30.71
N ASP A 325 -3.27 -12.98 -32.03
CA ASP A 325 -4.12 -13.69 -32.98
C ASP A 325 -3.50 -14.98 -33.53
N GLY A 326 -2.47 -15.49 -32.83
CA GLY A 326 -1.70 -16.65 -33.26
C GLY A 326 -0.47 -16.32 -34.09
N GLU A 327 -0.42 -15.12 -34.70
CA GLU A 327 0.68 -14.65 -35.53
C GLU A 327 1.29 -13.35 -35.02
N SER A 328 0.45 -12.39 -34.66
CA SER A 328 0.84 -11.03 -34.30
C SER A 328 0.24 -10.58 -32.99
N TYR A 329 1.02 -9.80 -32.22
CA TYR A 329 0.54 -9.13 -31.04
C TYR A 329 0.07 -7.71 -31.38
N HIS A 330 -1.19 -7.43 -31.07
CA HIS A 330 -1.83 -6.13 -31.27
C HIS A 330 -1.95 -5.40 -29.92
N SER A 331 -1.26 -4.28 -29.78
CA SER A 331 -1.31 -3.48 -28.56
C SER A 331 -2.14 -2.22 -28.73
N PHE A 332 -3.05 -1.98 -27.80
CA PHE A 332 -3.86 -0.79 -27.68
C PHE A 332 -3.51 -0.12 -26.36
N ALA A 333 -2.65 0.88 -26.39
CA ALA A 333 -2.14 1.54 -25.18
C ALA A 333 -2.44 3.03 -25.17
N THR A 334 -2.59 3.58 -23.97
CA THR A 334 -2.62 5.03 -23.71
C THR A 334 -1.70 5.37 -22.54
N TRP A 335 -0.95 6.46 -22.67
CA TRP A 335 -0.08 7.02 -21.63
C TRP A 335 -0.63 8.35 -21.08
N LEU A 336 -1.86 8.70 -21.49
CA LEU A 336 -2.59 9.85 -20.99
C LEU A 336 -3.29 9.51 -19.65
N PRO A 337 -3.81 10.50 -18.91
CA PRO A 337 -4.51 10.26 -17.66
C PRO A 337 -5.66 9.25 -17.83
N LEU A 338 -5.70 8.28 -16.91
CA LEU A 338 -6.69 7.20 -16.90
C LEU A 338 -7.99 7.65 -16.22
N GLY A 339 -9.05 6.90 -16.44
CA GLY A 339 -10.36 7.16 -15.85
C GLY A 339 -11.27 8.07 -16.66
N GLY A 340 -10.81 8.52 -17.84
CA GLY A 340 -11.54 9.47 -18.68
C GLY A 340 -11.51 9.11 -20.17
N GLU A 341 -11.65 10.13 -21.03
CA GLU A 341 -11.83 10.01 -22.48
C GLU A 341 -10.67 9.27 -23.19
N ALA A 342 -9.42 9.46 -22.74
CA ALA A 342 -8.26 8.80 -23.34
C ALA A 342 -8.33 7.27 -23.16
N GLU A 343 -8.74 6.80 -22.00
CA GLU A 343 -8.95 5.36 -21.75
C GLU A 343 -10.14 4.84 -22.54
N ALA A 344 -11.26 5.58 -22.56
CA ALA A 344 -12.44 5.22 -23.34
C ALA A 344 -12.12 5.07 -24.85
N THR A 345 -11.37 6.00 -25.40
CA THR A 345 -10.91 5.97 -26.81
C THR A 345 -10.01 4.75 -27.06
N ASN A 346 -9.07 4.48 -26.15
CA ASN A 346 -8.17 3.34 -26.26
C ASN A 346 -8.93 2.01 -26.23
N PHE A 347 -9.86 1.86 -25.27
CA PHE A 347 -10.72 0.69 -25.18
C PHE A 347 -11.61 0.52 -26.42
N ALA A 348 -12.20 1.59 -26.92
CA ALA A 348 -13.03 1.55 -28.12
C ALA A 348 -12.25 1.09 -29.38
N ARG A 349 -10.96 1.44 -29.50
CA ARG A 349 -10.08 0.93 -30.56
C ARG A 349 -9.86 -0.58 -30.44
N PHE A 350 -9.51 -1.06 -29.24
CA PHE A 350 -9.37 -2.50 -28.95
C PHE A 350 -10.67 -3.24 -29.25
N TRP A 351 -11.79 -2.78 -28.71
CA TRP A 351 -13.08 -3.44 -28.85
C TRP A 351 -13.55 -3.51 -30.30
N ARG A 352 -13.37 -2.45 -31.05
CA ARG A 352 -13.70 -2.41 -32.49
C ARG A 352 -12.85 -3.41 -33.28
N TRP A 353 -11.58 -3.52 -32.96
CA TRP A 353 -10.69 -4.48 -33.59
C TRP A 353 -11.15 -5.92 -33.27
N LEU A 354 -11.37 -6.24 -32.00
CA LEU A 354 -11.77 -7.57 -31.56
C LEU A 354 -13.13 -7.98 -32.17
N MET A 355 -14.11 -7.09 -32.16
CA MET A 355 -15.42 -7.35 -32.77
C MET A 355 -15.34 -7.44 -34.29
N GLY A 356 -14.43 -6.72 -34.94
CA GLY A 356 -14.14 -6.85 -36.37
C GLY A 356 -13.57 -8.23 -36.72
N ARG A 357 -12.64 -8.76 -35.91
CA ARG A 357 -12.10 -10.14 -36.06
C ARG A 357 -13.21 -11.18 -35.92
N ARG A 358 -14.06 -11.00 -34.91
CA ARG A 358 -15.23 -11.89 -34.70
C ARG A 358 -16.18 -11.85 -35.91
N ALA A 359 -16.52 -10.67 -36.39
CA ALA A 359 -17.43 -10.53 -37.54
C ALA A 359 -16.84 -11.16 -38.82
N ALA A 360 -15.55 -10.97 -39.06
CA ALA A 360 -14.85 -11.59 -40.18
C ALA A 360 -14.88 -13.14 -40.14
N ALA A 361 -14.59 -13.70 -38.93
CA ALA A 361 -14.65 -15.15 -38.72
C ALA A 361 -16.09 -15.70 -39.04
N HIS A 362 -17.10 -15.08 -38.47
CA HIS A 362 -18.50 -15.49 -38.71
C HIS A 362 -18.91 -15.34 -40.19
N ALA A 363 -18.46 -14.27 -40.87
CA ALA A 363 -18.71 -14.10 -42.30
C ALA A 363 -18.04 -15.19 -43.18
N ALA A 364 -16.93 -15.74 -42.69
CA ALA A 364 -16.22 -16.86 -43.29
C ALA A 364 -16.79 -18.26 -42.88
N GLY A 365 -17.85 -18.28 -42.07
CA GLY A 365 -18.42 -19.52 -41.55
C GLY A 365 -17.57 -20.19 -40.46
N GLN A 366 -16.66 -19.47 -39.85
CA GLN A 366 -15.72 -19.94 -38.83
C GLN A 366 -16.25 -19.64 -37.43
N SER A 367 -15.92 -20.51 -36.49
CA SER A 367 -16.10 -20.27 -35.06
C SER A 367 -15.07 -19.29 -34.56
N PHE A 368 -15.42 -18.52 -33.49
CA PHE A 368 -14.56 -17.53 -32.88
C PHE A 368 -14.53 -17.68 -31.37
N ALA A 369 -13.35 -17.61 -30.77
CA ALA A 369 -13.16 -17.54 -29.32
C ALA A 369 -12.14 -16.47 -28.95
N ALA A 370 -12.38 -15.79 -27.83
CA ALA A 370 -11.41 -14.94 -27.16
C ALA A 370 -11.13 -15.49 -25.77
N TYR A 371 -9.86 -15.71 -25.47
CA TYR A 371 -9.42 -16.28 -24.19
C TYR A 371 -8.73 -15.23 -23.36
N CYS A 372 -8.91 -15.29 -22.05
CA CYS A 372 -8.12 -14.55 -21.07
C CYS A 372 -7.71 -15.49 -19.94
N TRP A 373 -6.62 -15.17 -19.26
CA TRP A 373 -6.07 -16.01 -18.19
C TRP A 373 -7.00 -16.14 -16.99
N SER A 374 -7.70 -15.06 -16.62
CA SER A 374 -8.64 -15.07 -15.50
C SER A 374 -9.92 -14.30 -15.84
N ASN A 375 -11.01 -14.62 -15.17
CA ASN A 375 -12.24 -13.87 -15.32
C ASN A 375 -12.43 -12.77 -14.26
N HIS A 376 -11.39 -12.47 -13.45
CA HIS A 376 -11.47 -11.44 -12.42
C HIS A 376 -10.94 -10.08 -12.90
N GLY A 377 -9.70 -10.03 -13.40
CA GLY A 377 -9.06 -8.79 -13.86
C GLY A 377 -9.71 -8.28 -15.14
N GLU A 378 -9.69 -9.07 -16.17
CA GLU A 378 -10.16 -8.72 -17.51
C GLU A 378 -11.65 -8.39 -17.51
N ASN A 379 -12.51 -9.20 -16.89
CA ASN A 379 -13.95 -8.93 -16.83
C ASN A 379 -14.29 -7.67 -16.02
N HIS A 380 -13.55 -7.40 -14.95
CA HIS A 380 -13.69 -6.15 -14.20
C HIS A 380 -13.44 -4.95 -15.11
N TRP A 381 -12.29 -4.94 -15.80
CA TRP A 381 -11.88 -3.80 -16.61
C TRP A 381 -12.64 -3.70 -17.93
N LEU A 382 -13.05 -4.83 -18.55
CA LEU A 382 -14.00 -4.81 -19.67
C LEU A 382 -15.28 -4.07 -19.28
N THR A 383 -15.85 -4.40 -18.11
CA THR A 383 -17.07 -3.76 -17.62
C THR A 383 -16.84 -2.28 -17.29
N MET A 384 -15.72 -1.95 -16.65
CA MET A 384 -15.41 -0.57 -16.26
C MET A 384 -15.10 0.32 -17.45
N SER A 385 -14.30 -0.16 -18.41
CA SER A 385 -13.94 0.59 -19.61
C SER A 385 -15.12 0.76 -20.57
N ALA A 386 -16.03 -0.22 -20.61
CA ALA A 386 -17.25 -0.10 -21.42
C ALA A 386 -18.27 0.92 -20.89
N ARG A 387 -18.13 1.35 -19.63
CA ARG A 387 -19.00 2.35 -18.99
C ARG A 387 -18.47 3.79 -19.11
N ARG A 388 -17.28 3.95 -19.61
CA ARG A 388 -16.60 5.24 -19.79
C ARG A 388 -16.75 5.75 -21.23
#